data_fd19c3d94df1c3c80ccc93920ce0ffb2
#
_entry.id   fd19c3d94df1c3c80ccc93920ce0ffb2
#
_cell.length_a   1.000
_cell.length_b   1.000
_cell.length_c   1.000
_cell.angle_alpha   90.00
_cell.angle_beta   90.00
_cell.angle_gamma   90.00
#
_symmetry.space_group_name_H-M   'P 1'
#
loop_
_entity.id
_entity.type
_entity.pdbx_description
1 polymer ?
#
loop_
_entity_poly.entity_id
_entity_poly.type
_entity_poly.pdbx_seq_one_letter_code
_entity_poly.pdbx_strand_id
1 'polypeptide(L)'
;MTGPTIAILGATGNVGDALLLRLAESTLAGAEVSAYASRSMRQPTVEFAGKTLTVRPIAEAVDAAPSLVFSALPSAVALRTVMSFVSRGSLVIDVCNACAGVFAAPLCMPGVRPIPQLDLARAGGARTPSAPAWLIASVFGPLLPLGAHTVTGLINLPANAYGRAATDELSEQVVATFNLKDPPRRLFAEGLAFDTLPEDADPGEWSTRELQAAAEVSE
;
A
#
# COMPACT_ATOMS: atom_id res chain seq x y z
N MET A 1 20.26 18.16 15.94
CA MET A 1 20.21 17.35 14.71
C MET A 1 18.78 17.45 14.20
N THR A 2 18.57 18.00 13.03
CA THR A 2 17.26 18.02 12.36
C THR A 2 16.87 16.56 12.11
N GLY A 3 15.63 16.18 12.48
CA GLY A 3 15.10 14.83 12.22
C GLY A 3 15.05 14.50 10.72
N PRO A 4 14.73 13.25 10.35
CA PRO A 4 14.60 12.88 8.95
C PRO A 4 13.48 13.67 8.26
N THR A 5 13.72 14.07 7.02
CA THR A 5 12.66 14.60 6.14
C THR A 5 11.94 13.44 5.49
N ILE A 6 10.62 13.36 5.64
CA ILE A 6 9.80 12.24 5.18
C ILE A 6 8.80 12.73 4.13
N ALA A 7 8.74 12.05 2.99
CA ALA A 7 7.69 12.24 1.99
C ALA A 7 6.72 11.07 1.97
N ILE A 8 5.42 11.36 1.99
CA ILE A 8 4.34 10.39 1.82
C ILE A 8 3.74 10.58 0.44
N LEU A 9 3.97 9.63 -0.47
CA LEU A 9 3.39 9.64 -1.81
C LEU A 9 2.09 8.84 -1.80
N GLY A 10 1.01 9.44 -2.31
CA GLY A 10 -0.33 8.86 -2.22
C GLY A 10 -1.02 9.13 -0.87
N ALA A 11 -0.69 10.24 -0.23
CA ALA A 11 -1.15 10.63 1.11
C ALA A 11 -2.67 10.71 1.28
N THR A 12 -3.43 10.86 0.18
CA THR A 12 -4.90 10.95 0.20
C THR A 12 -5.60 9.61 -0.03
N GLY A 13 -4.84 8.53 -0.24
CA GLY A 13 -5.35 7.18 -0.38
C GLY A 13 -5.54 6.48 0.98
N ASN A 14 -6.26 5.34 0.99
CA ASN A 14 -6.51 4.58 2.22
C ASN A 14 -5.21 4.16 2.94
N VAL A 15 -4.19 3.74 2.18
CA VAL A 15 -2.88 3.36 2.73
C VAL A 15 -2.12 4.59 3.23
N GLY A 16 -2.19 5.71 2.49
CA GLY A 16 -1.56 6.97 2.91
C GLY A 16 -2.14 7.53 4.20
N ASP A 17 -3.47 7.53 4.34
CA ASP A 17 -4.15 7.94 5.58
C ASP A 17 -3.73 7.06 6.76
N ALA A 18 -3.73 5.73 6.59
CA ALA A 18 -3.32 4.79 7.63
C ALA A 18 -1.84 4.98 8.02
N LEU A 19 -0.98 5.25 7.04
CA LEU A 19 0.44 5.48 7.27
C LEU A 19 0.69 6.79 8.06
N LEU A 20 0.01 7.87 7.71
CA LEU A 20 0.09 9.15 8.44
C LEU A 20 -0.32 8.97 9.90
N LEU A 21 -1.42 8.24 10.15
CA LEU A 21 -1.87 7.92 11.51
C LEU A 21 -0.81 7.14 12.29
N ARG A 22 -0.26 6.07 11.70
CA ARG A 22 0.75 5.23 12.35
C ARG A 22 2.09 5.94 12.59
N LEU A 23 2.50 6.78 11.64
CA LEU A 23 3.71 7.60 11.83
C LEU A 23 3.53 8.62 12.96
N ALA A 24 2.34 9.22 13.10
CA ALA A 24 2.04 10.16 14.19
C ALA A 24 2.07 9.49 15.58
N GLU A 25 1.83 8.19 15.67
CA GLU A 25 1.90 7.37 16.89
C GLU A 25 3.30 6.77 17.13
N SER A 26 4.24 6.95 16.22
CA SER A 26 5.58 6.35 16.25
C SER A 26 6.65 7.31 16.79
N THR A 27 7.88 6.81 16.90
CA THR A 27 9.07 7.60 17.21
C THR A 27 9.37 8.66 16.13
N LEU A 28 8.73 8.58 14.96
CA LEU A 28 8.86 9.54 13.86
C LEU A 28 7.80 10.66 13.91
N ALA A 29 6.98 10.73 14.95
CA ALA A 29 5.97 11.81 15.12
C ALA A 29 6.55 13.22 15.07
N GLY A 30 7.81 13.40 15.50
CA GLY A 30 8.55 14.66 15.45
C GLY A 30 9.28 14.95 14.14
N ALA A 31 9.21 14.07 13.14
CA ALA A 31 9.86 14.26 11.86
C ALA A 31 9.18 15.35 11.01
N GLU A 32 9.94 15.92 10.08
CA GLU A 32 9.38 16.81 9.06
C GLU A 32 8.70 16.00 7.97
N VAL A 33 7.36 15.92 8.02
CA VAL A 33 6.54 15.15 7.08
C VAL A 33 5.91 16.05 6.04
N SER A 34 5.99 15.63 4.77
CA SER A 34 5.34 16.27 3.62
C SER A 34 4.45 15.27 2.89
N ALA A 35 3.25 15.71 2.51
CA ALA A 35 2.24 14.90 1.86
C ALA A 35 2.13 15.22 0.37
N TYR A 36 2.06 14.18 -0.47
CA TYR A 36 2.00 14.30 -1.92
C TYR A 36 0.95 13.39 -2.53
N ALA A 37 0.26 13.88 -3.57
CA ALA A 37 -0.71 13.10 -4.33
C ALA A 37 -0.73 13.54 -5.82
N SER A 38 -1.54 12.86 -6.65
CA SER A 38 -1.76 13.26 -8.04
C SER A 38 -2.45 14.62 -8.13
N ARG A 39 -2.24 15.36 -9.22
CA ARG A 39 -2.78 16.73 -9.45
C ARG A 39 -4.31 16.84 -9.51
N SER A 40 -5.05 15.74 -9.55
CA SER A 40 -6.49 15.73 -9.79
C SER A 40 -7.35 16.24 -8.63
N MET A 41 -6.75 16.56 -7.48
CA MET A 41 -7.49 17.02 -6.30
C MET A 41 -7.28 18.53 -6.05
N ARG A 42 -8.38 19.23 -5.74
CA ARG A 42 -8.34 20.64 -5.30
C ARG A 42 -7.67 20.71 -3.93
N GLN A 43 -6.41 21.12 -3.87
CA GLN A 43 -5.62 21.35 -2.65
C GLN A 43 -6.12 20.58 -1.40
N PRO A 44 -6.08 19.26 -1.42
CA PRO A 44 -6.53 18.48 -0.28
C PRO A 44 -5.55 18.72 0.87
N THR A 45 -6.07 18.66 2.08
CA THR A 45 -5.25 18.63 3.29
C THR A 45 -5.35 17.27 3.93
N VAL A 46 -4.32 16.89 4.68
CA VAL A 46 -4.29 15.69 5.52
C VAL A 46 -3.79 16.06 6.91
N GLU A 47 -4.17 15.28 7.92
CA GLU A 47 -3.75 15.51 9.29
C GLU A 47 -2.53 14.65 9.64
N PHE A 48 -1.55 15.23 10.34
CA PHE A 48 -0.40 14.51 10.86
C PHE A 48 0.02 15.09 12.23
N ALA A 49 0.02 14.27 13.27
CA ALA A 49 0.44 14.66 14.62
C ALA A 49 -0.21 15.98 15.11
N GLY A 50 -1.50 16.17 14.84
CA GLY A 50 -2.27 17.37 15.21
C GLY A 50 -2.01 18.60 14.34
N LYS A 51 -1.31 18.46 13.21
CA LYS A 51 -1.05 19.53 12.24
C LYS A 51 -1.73 19.21 10.92
N THR A 52 -2.30 20.23 10.28
CA THR A 52 -2.84 20.12 8.92
C THR A 52 -1.72 20.32 7.91
N LEU A 53 -1.49 19.32 7.07
CA LEU A 53 -0.51 19.37 5.97
C LEU A 53 -1.24 19.63 4.65
N THR A 54 -0.74 20.59 3.86
CA THR A 54 -1.19 20.77 2.48
C THR A 54 -0.60 19.69 1.59
N VAL A 55 -1.45 19.01 0.83
CA VAL A 55 -1.00 17.99 -0.13
C VAL A 55 -0.51 18.67 -1.40
N ARG A 56 0.71 18.35 -1.80
CA ARG A 56 1.40 18.89 -2.98
C ARG A 56 1.43 17.87 -4.13
N PRO A 57 1.64 18.33 -5.37
CA PRO A 57 1.87 17.43 -6.51
C PRO A 57 3.10 16.53 -6.31
N ILE A 58 3.04 15.26 -6.72
CA ILE A 58 4.14 14.29 -6.59
C ILE A 58 5.44 14.79 -7.27
N ALA A 59 5.32 15.55 -8.37
CA ALA A 59 6.49 16.09 -9.06
C ALA A 59 7.37 16.98 -8.16
N GLU A 60 6.78 17.70 -7.22
CA GLU A 60 7.49 18.55 -6.27
C GLU A 60 8.26 17.76 -5.21
N ALA A 61 7.83 16.53 -4.93
CA ALA A 61 8.50 15.66 -3.97
C ALA A 61 9.91 15.27 -4.42
N VAL A 62 10.11 15.06 -5.72
CA VAL A 62 11.40 14.66 -6.28
C VAL A 62 12.43 15.78 -6.11
N ASP A 63 12.01 17.03 -6.26
CA ASP A 63 12.89 18.20 -6.12
C ASP A 63 13.23 18.51 -4.66
N ALA A 64 12.33 18.17 -3.74
CA ALA A 64 12.53 18.31 -2.30
C ALA A 64 13.60 17.38 -1.72
N ALA A 65 13.98 16.30 -2.46
CA ALA A 65 14.99 15.31 -2.09
C ALA A 65 14.88 14.83 -0.62
N PRO A 66 13.72 14.27 -0.20
CA PRO A 66 13.51 13.80 1.16
C PRO A 66 14.46 12.64 1.49
N SER A 67 14.87 12.51 2.76
CA SER A 67 15.74 11.41 3.18
C SER A 67 15.01 10.06 3.20
N LEU A 68 13.70 10.05 3.47
CA LEU A 68 12.85 8.86 3.51
C LEU A 68 11.56 9.10 2.73
N VAL A 69 11.21 8.16 1.88
CA VAL A 69 9.99 8.18 1.05
C VAL A 69 9.14 6.94 1.35
N PHE A 70 7.89 7.14 1.71
CA PHE A 70 6.89 6.08 1.71
C PHE A 70 6.05 6.19 0.46
N SER A 71 6.07 5.16 -0.38
CA SER A 71 5.29 5.09 -1.62
C SER A 71 4.04 4.25 -1.41
N ALA A 72 2.88 4.92 -1.34
CA ALA A 72 1.54 4.31 -1.33
C ALA A 72 0.84 4.55 -2.68
N LEU A 73 1.60 4.47 -3.77
CA LEU A 73 1.13 4.73 -5.13
C LEU A 73 0.69 3.45 -5.83
N PRO A 74 -0.31 3.52 -6.72
CA PRO A 74 -0.60 2.41 -7.63
C PRO A 74 0.55 2.18 -8.62
N SER A 75 0.73 0.93 -9.08
CA SER A 75 1.88 0.50 -9.90
C SER A 75 2.15 1.39 -11.12
N ALA A 76 1.11 1.84 -11.82
CA ALA A 76 1.26 2.69 -13.00
C ALA A 76 1.99 4.02 -12.73
N VAL A 77 1.89 4.55 -11.51
CA VAL A 77 2.56 5.79 -11.09
C VAL A 77 3.87 5.48 -10.37
N ALA A 78 3.87 4.47 -9.49
CA ALA A 78 5.02 4.09 -8.68
C ALA A 78 6.24 3.73 -9.54
N LEU A 79 6.06 2.91 -10.58
CA LEU A 79 7.11 2.47 -11.51
C LEU A 79 7.90 3.63 -12.14
N ARG A 80 7.24 4.76 -12.38
CA ARG A 80 7.87 5.95 -12.98
C ARG A 80 8.53 6.86 -11.95
N THR A 81 8.09 6.78 -10.71
CA THR A 81 8.41 7.78 -9.68
C THR A 81 9.44 7.28 -8.68
N VAL A 82 9.33 6.04 -8.21
CA VAL A 82 10.16 5.48 -7.13
C VAL A 82 11.66 5.53 -7.49
N MET A 83 12.03 5.12 -8.68
CA MET A 83 13.43 5.09 -9.09
C MET A 83 14.09 6.49 -9.12
N SER A 84 13.31 7.56 -9.32
CA SER A 84 13.82 8.93 -9.27
C SER A 84 14.25 9.34 -7.86
N PHE A 85 13.61 8.81 -6.82
CA PHE A 85 14.02 9.05 -5.44
C PHE A 85 15.25 8.21 -5.06
N VAL A 86 15.26 6.93 -5.44
CA VAL A 86 16.40 6.03 -5.20
C VAL A 86 17.66 6.58 -5.84
N SER A 87 17.60 7.05 -7.08
CA SER A 87 18.77 7.63 -7.80
C SER A 87 19.28 8.93 -7.16
N ARG A 88 18.47 9.62 -6.37
CA ARG A 88 18.84 10.82 -5.62
C ARG A 88 19.31 10.52 -4.19
N GLY A 89 19.40 9.26 -3.81
CA GLY A 89 19.85 8.82 -2.49
C GLY A 89 18.79 8.82 -1.39
N SER A 90 17.50 8.99 -1.74
CA SER A 90 16.42 8.77 -0.79
C SER A 90 16.27 7.28 -0.47
N LEU A 91 16.00 6.94 0.79
CA LEU A 91 15.55 5.61 1.16
C LEU A 91 14.06 5.48 0.83
N VAL A 92 13.66 4.48 0.05
CA VAL A 92 12.25 4.30 -0.34
C VAL A 92 11.66 3.05 0.29
N ILE A 93 10.48 3.20 0.91
CA ILE A 93 9.65 2.10 1.37
C ILE A 93 8.43 2.03 0.45
N ASP A 94 8.36 1.02 -0.41
CA ASP A 94 7.21 0.76 -1.27
C ASP A 94 6.18 -0.06 -0.48
N VAL A 95 5.20 0.63 0.10
CA VAL A 95 4.20 0.02 1.00
C VAL A 95 3.07 -0.72 0.29
N CYS A 96 3.04 -0.70 -1.03
CA CYS A 96 2.04 -1.40 -1.84
C CYS A 96 2.64 -2.51 -2.70
N ASN A 97 3.95 -2.76 -2.61
CA ASN A 97 4.72 -3.62 -3.51
C ASN A 97 4.46 -3.30 -5.00
N ALA A 98 4.17 -2.04 -5.27
CA ALA A 98 3.77 -1.56 -6.59
C ALA A 98 4.92 -1.57 -7.62
N CYS A 99 6.15 -1.64 -7.13
CA CYS A 99 7.38 -1.67 -7.93
C CYS A 99 8.06 -3.03 -7.96
N ALA A 100 7.35 -4.12 -7.67
CA ALA A 100 7.87 -5.48 -7.79
C ALA A 100 8.48 -5.71 -9.18
N GLY A 101 9.66 -6.32 -9.23
CA GLY A 101 10.40 -6.59 -10.47
C GLY A 101 11.16 -5.40 -11.08
N VAL A 102 10.94 -4.17 -10.62
CA VAL A 102 11.67 -2.96 -11.08
C VAL A 102 12.55 -2.38 -9.98
N PHE A 103 12.04 -2.31 -8.76
CA PHE A 103 12.77 -1.89 -7.59
C PHE A 103 13.36 -3.13 -6.89
N ALA A 104 14.65 -3.35 -7.08
CA ALA A 104 15.37 -4.52 -6.56
C ALA A 104 15.58 -4.50 -5.03
N ALA A 105 14.70 -3.80 -4.30
CA ALA A 105 14.71 -3.76 -2.86
C ALA A 105 14.12 -5.05 -2.27
N PRO A 106 14.63 -5.52 -1.12
CA PRO A 106 14.15 -6.72 -0.47
C PRO A 106 12.69 -6.57 0.00
N LEU A 107 11.96 -7.68 -0.01
CA LEU A 107 10.63 -7.75 0.57
C LEU A 107 10.75 -7.87 2.09
N CYS A 108 10.19 -6.91 2.80
CA CYS A 108 10.28 -6.80 4.26
C CYS A 108 8.98 -7.20 4.94
N MET A 109 9.05 -8.21 5.79
CA MET A 109 7.93 -8.67 6.63
C MET A 109 8.36 -8.61 8.11
N PRO A 110 8.27 -7.45 8.79
CA PRO A 110 8.62 -7.36 10.21
C PRO A 110 7.87 -8.40 11.04
N GLY A 111 8.59 -9.11 11.91
CA GLY A 111 8.04 -10.20 12.71
C GLY A 111 8.00 -11.57 12.01
N VAL A 112 8.13 -11.62 10.69
CA VAL A 112 8.22 -12.88 9.90
C VAL A 112 9.64 -13.01 9.30
N ARG A 113 10.04 -12.03 8.52
CA ARG A 113 11.34 -11.98 7.85
C ARG A 113 11.97 -10.59 8.00
N PRO A 114 12.78 -10.36 9.04
CA PRO A 114 13.49 -9.09 9.21
C PRO A 114 14.61 -8.95 8.18
N ILE A 115 14.87 -7.73 7.76
CA ILE A 115 15.96 -7.40 6.82
C ILE A 115 17.03 -6.62 7.56
N PRO A 116 18.31 -6.97 7.41
CA PRO A 116 19.42 -6.22 7.98
C PRO A 116 19.44 -4.76 7.45
N GLN A 117 19.69 -3.80 8.33
CA GLN A 117 19.73 -2.36 7.95
C GLN A 117 20.72 -2.05 6.82
N LEU A 118 21.85 -2.78 6.79
CA LEU A 118 22.87 -2.61 5.76
C LEU A 118 22.35 -2.96 4.36
N ASP A 119 21.49 -3.98 4.28
CA ASP A 119 20.91 -4.40 3.00
C ASP A 119 19.86 -3.41 2.52
N LEU A 120 19.09 -2.81 3.42
CA LEU A 120 18.16 -1.74 3.10
C LEU A 120 18.86 -0.52 2.49
N ALA A 121 19.98 -0.10 3.10
CA ALA A 121 20.75 1.03 2.59
C ALA A 121 21.35 0.77 1.20
N ARG A 122 21.88 -0.44 0.98
CA ARG A 122 22.46 -0.85 -0.31
C ARG A 122 21.41 -0.96 -1.40
N ALA A 123 20.23 -1.46 -1.07
CA ALA A 123 19.12 -1.60 -2.00
C ALA A 123 18.38 -0.28 -2.30
N GLY A 124 18.66 0.79 -1.55
CA GLY A 124 17.93 2.05 -1.63
C GLY A 124 16.55 2.00 -0.97
N GLY A 125 16.23 0.95 -0.20
CA GLY A 125 14.97 0.84 0.51
C GLY A 125 14.46 -0.59 0.69
N ALA A 126 13.14 -0.70 0.89
CA ALA A 126 12.43 -1.97 1.02
C ALA A 126 11.07 -1.94 0.32
N ARG A 127 10.53 -3.13 0.06
CA ARG A 127 9.14 -3.35 -0.35
C ARG A 127 8.39 -4.03 0.80
N THR A 128 7.10 -3.78 0.92
CA THR A 128 6.23 -4.54 1.84
C THR A 128 5.33 -5.48 1.03
N PRO A 129 4.99 -6.66 1.57
CA PRO A 129 4.13 -7.60 0.86
C PRO A 129 2.70 -7.08 0.75
N SER A 130 1.93 -7.69 -0.13
CA SER A 130 0.48 -7.54 -0.18
C SER A 130 -0.17 -8.09 1.11
N ALA A 131 -1.39 -7.63 1.41
CA ALA A 131 -2.12 -8.09 2.59
C ALA A 131 -2.34 -9.63 2.60
N PRO A 132 -2.71 -10.28 1.49
CA PRO A 132 -2.79 -11.73 1.45
C PRO A 132 -1.47 -12.43 1.79
N ALA A 133 -0.36 -11.99 1.19
CA ALA A 133 0.96 -12.58 1.46
C ALA A 133 1.38 -12.40 2.92
N TRP A 134 1.12 -11.21 3.50
CA TRP A 134 1.38 -10.97 4.92
C TRP A 134 0.58 -11.91 5.82
N LEU A 135 -0.72 -12.10 5.55
CA LEU A 135 -1.57 -13.00 6.32
C LEU A 135 -1.07 -14.44 6.23
N ILE A 136 -0.79 -14.93 5.03
CA ILE A 136 -0.26 -16.28 4.81
C ILE A 136 1.05 -16.44 5.58
N ALA A 137 2.02 -15.58 5.36
CA ALA A 137 3.34 -15.68 5.98
C ALA A 137 3.27 -15.59 7.53
N SER A 138 2.40 -14.74 8.07
CA SER A 138 2.24 -14.59 9.52
C SER A 138 1.62 -15.80 10.20
N VAL A 139 0.68 -16.48 9.52
CA VAL A 139 -0.03 -17.65 10.08
C VAL A 139 0.77 -18.93 9.86
N PHE A 140 1.35 -19.10 8.67
CA PHE A 140 1.99 -20.36 8.27
C PHE A 140 3.51 -20.36 8.43
N GLY A 141 4.16 -19.21 8.44
CA GLY A 141 5.59 -19.11 8.68
C GLY A 141 6.05 -19.89 9.93
N PRO A 142 5.39 -19.77 11.08
CA PRO A 142 5.71 -20.57 12.28
C PRO A 142 5.51 -22.08 12.12
N LEU A 143 4.76 -22.55 11.14
CA LEU A 143 4.51 -23.97 10.90
C LEU A 143 5.52 -24.63 9.96
N LEU A 144 6.30 -23.85 9.19
CA LEU A 144 7.30 -24.37 8.27
C LEU A 144 8.35 -25.25 8.98
N PRO A 145 8.92 -24.86 10.15
CA PRO A 145 9.86 -25.71 10.89
C PRO A 145 9.23 -27.01 11.41
N LEU A 146 7.89 -27.09 11.48
CA LEU A 146 7.14 -28.26 11.89
C LEU A 146 6.82 -29.21 10.71
N GLY A 147 7.31 -28.91 9.52
CA GLY A 147 7.16 -29.75 8.34
C GLY A 147 5.93 -29.43 7.46
N ALA A 148 5.32 -28.27 7.63
CA ALA A 148 4.28 -27.80 6.71
C ALA A 148 4.91 -27.48 5.34
N HIS A 149 4.42 -28.11 4.27
CA HIS A 149 4.95 -27.93 2.92
C HIS A 149 3.94 -27.35 1.93
N THR A 150 2.66 -27.37 2.28
CA THR A 150 1.59 -26.87 1.43
C THR A 150 0.56 -26.14 2.27
N VAL A 151 0.11 -25.00 1.75
CA VAL A 151 -0.92 -24.17 2.37
C VAL A 151 -2.02 -23.95 1.34
N THR A 152 -3.25 -24.19 1.76
CA THR A 152 -4.45 -23.85 0.99
C THR A 152 -5.38 -23.06 1.89
N GLY A 153 -5.92 -21.95 1.40
CA GLY A 153 -6.79 -21.11 2.19
C GLY A 153 -7.66 -20.20 1.33
N LEU A 154 -8.68 -19.63 1.97
CA LEU A 154 -9.53 -18.60 1.40
C LEU A 154 -9.28 -17.29 2.16
N ILE A 155 -9.05 -16.21 1.45
CA ILE A 155 -8.81 -14.88 2.03
C ILE A 155 -9.87 -13.92 1.50
N ASN A 156 -10.71 -13.39 2.39
CA ASN A 156 -11.64 -12.33 2.05
C ASN A 156 -10.96 -10.98 2.19
N LEU A 157 -10.91 -10.22 1.09
CA LEU A 157 -10.38 -8.87 1.09
C LEU A 157 -11.52 -7.85 1.22
N PRO A 158 -11.40 -6.85 2.11
CA PRO A 158 -12.39 -5.79 2.20
C PRO A 158 -12.29 -4.83 1.01
N ALA A 159 -13.36 -4.09 0.72
CA ALA A 159 -13.41 -3.11 -0.38
C ALA A 159 -12.25 -2.10 -0.37
N ASN A 160 -11.73 -1.73 0.82
CA ASN A 160 -10.60 -0.80 0.92
C ASN A 160 -9.29 -1.35 0.34
N ALA A 161 -9.14 -2.66 0.14
CA ALA A 161 -8.00 -3.26 -0.56
C ALA A 161 -7.95 -2.87 -2.05
N TYR A 162 -9.08 -2.43 -2.60
CA TYR A 162 -9.23 -1.94 -3.98
C TYR A 162 -9.15 -0.41 -4.07
N GLY A 163 -8.81 0.25 -2.97
CA GLY A 163 -8.63 1.69 -2.89
C GLY A 163 -9.88 2.47 -2.48
N ARG A 164 -9.73 3.79 -2.39
CA ARG A 164 -10.80 4.69 -1.91
C ARG A 164 -12.07 4.63 -2.79
N ALA A 165 -11.92 4.61 -4.10
CA ALA A 165 -13.05 4.55 -5.02
C ALA A 165 -13.95 3.31 -4.79
N ALA A 166 -13.36 2.17 -4.41
CA ALA A 166 -14.11 0.96 -4.08
C ALA A 166 -14.87 1.10 -2.74
N THR A 167 -14.27 1.76 -1.77
CA THR A 167 -14.93 2.06 -0.48
C THR A 167 -16.09 3.03 -0.67
N ASP A 168 -15.90 4.06 -1.50
CA ASP A 168 -16.94 5.05 -1.82
C ASP A 168 -18.10 4.37 -2.56
N GLU A 169 -17.81 3.53 -3.56
CA GLU A 169 -18.83 2.77 -4.29
C GLU A 169 -19.61 1.82 -3.37
N LEU A 170 -18.94 1.10 -2.47
CA LEU A 170 -19.61 0.25 -1.48
C LEU A 170 -20.56 1.06 -0.60
N SER A 171 -20.14 2.23 -0.13
CA SER A 171 -20.97 3.13 0.68
C SER A 171 -22.20 3.59 -0.08
N GLU A 172 -22.04 3.98 -1.35
CA GLU A 172 -23.16 4.37 -2.22
C GLU A 172 -24.12 3.20 -2.51
N GLN A 173 -23.59 1.97 -2.70
CA GLN A 173 -24.39 0.76 -2.88
C GLN A 173 -25.24 0.47 -1.64
N VAL A 174 -24.66 0.57 -0.45
CA VAL A 174 -25.39 0.38 0.82
C VAL A 174 -26.53 1.39 0.93
N VAL A 175 -26.25 2.68 0.70
CA VAL A 175 -27.26 3.75 0.75
C VAL A 175 -28.36 3.53 -0.29
N ALA A 176 -28.01 3.15 -1.52
CA ALA A 176 -28.97 2.88 -2.58
C ALA A 176 -29.90 1.72 -2.22
N THR A 177 -29.34 0.62 -1.70
CA THR A 177 -30.10 -0.57 -1.29
C THR A 177 -31.10 -0.24 -0.19
N PHE A 178 -30.73 0.53 0.84
CA PHE A 178 -31.65 0.95 1.90
C PHE A 178 -32.74 1.91 1.40
N ASN A 179 -32.47 2.66 0.33
CA ASN A 179 -33.45 3.54 -0.30
C ASN A 179 -34.25 2.86 -1.43
N LEU A 180 -34.14 1.54 -1.59
CA LEU A 180 -34.81 0.75 -2.65
C LEU A 180 -34.51 1.29 -4.07
N LYS A 181 -33.29 1.76 -4.28
CA LYS A 181 -32.76 2.24 -5.57
C LYS A 181 -31.76 1.25 -6.13
N ASP A 182 -31.57 1.27 -7.45
CA ASP A 182 -30.53 0.48 -8.10
C ASP A 182 -29.14 0.94 -7.62
N PRO A 183 -28.31 0.03 -7.07
CA PRO A 183 -26.97 0.37 -6.61
C PRO A 183 -26.02 0.65 -7.80
N PRO A 184 -25.09 1.59 -7.66
CA PRO A 184 -24.08 1.85 -8.70
C PRO A 184 -23.15 0.63 -8.86
N ARG A 185 -22.71 0.39 -10.11
CA ARG A 185 -21.81 -0.71 -10.48
C ARG A 185 -20.73 -0.19 -11.41
N ARG A 186 -19.71 0.48 -10.84
CA ARG A 186 -18.64 1.14 -11.60
C ARG A 186 -17.34 0.33 -11.57
N LEU A 187 -16.94 -0.15 -10.39
CA LEU A 187 -15.75 -0.96 -10.17
C LEU A 187 -16.10 -2.44 -10.05
N PHE A 188 -17.23 -2.74 -9.43
CA PHE A 188 -17.72 -4.10 -9.27
C PHE A 188 -18.88 -4.34 -10.22
N ALA A 189 -18.71 -5.27 -11.15
CA ALA A 189 -19.76 -5.63 -12.14
C ALA A 189 -21.03 -6.11 -11.45
N GLU A 190 -20.88 -6.74 -10.30
CA GLU A 190 -21.95 -7.15 -9.41
C GLU A 190 -21.97 -6.28 -8.15
N GLY A 191 -23.11 -6.25 -7.44
CA GLY A 191 -23.20 -5.49 -6.19
C GLY A 191 -22.38 -6.13 -5.10
N LEU A 192 -21.51 -5.34 -4.44
CA LEU A 192 -20.70 -5.79 -3.31
C LEU A 192 -21.42 -5.60 -1.97
N ALA A 193 -22.40 -4.69 -1.88
CA ALA A 193 -23.10 -4.42 -0.64
C ALA A 193 -23.85 -5.67 -0.16
N PHE A 194 -23.50 -6.16 1.05
CA PHE A 194 -24.04 -7.34 1.69
C PHE A 194 -23.68 -8.66 0.99
N ASP A 195 -22.67 -8.67 0.12
CA ASP A 195 -22.25 -9.85 -0.61
C ASP A 195 -20.72 -10.02 -0.60
N THR A 196 -20.25 -11.15 -1.10
CA THR A 196 -18.84 -11.47 -1.31
C THR A 196 -18.67 -11.89 -2.76
N LEU A 197 -17.83 -11.16 -3.48
CA LEU A 197 -17.53 -11.45 -4.88
C LEU A 197 -16.24 -12.26 -5.01
N PRO A 198 -16.17 -13.23 -5.94
CA PRO A 198 -14.91 -13.85 -6.28
C PRO A 198 -13.95 -12.84 -6.88
N GLU A 199 -12.64 -13.08 -6.73
CA GLU A 199 -11.63 -12.29 -7.44
C GLU A 199 -11.79 -12.53 -8.95
N ASP A 200 -11.56 -11.48 -9.73
CA ASP A 200 -11.73 -11.52 -11.19
C ASP A 200 -10.62 -12.38 -11.83
N ALA A 201 -10.99 -13.59 -12.25
CA ALA A 201 -10.14 -14.54 -12.95
C ALA A 201 -11.00 -15.46 -13.83
N ASP A 202 -10.42 -15.99 -14.89
CA ASP A 202 -11.08 -17.01 -15.71
C ASP A 202 -11.28 -18.30 -14.90
N PRO A 203 -12.35 -19.08 -15.18
CA PRO A 203 -12.63 -20.30 -14.45
C PRO A 203 -11.45 -21.28 -14.49
N GLY A 204 -10.92 -21.63 -13.32
CA GLY A 204 -9.78 -22.53 -13.17
C GLY A 204 -8.41 -21.88 -13.26
N GLU A 205 -8.34 -20.56 -13.42
CA GLU A 205 -7.11 -19.76 -13.38
C GLU A 205 -6.96 -19.03 -12.04
N TRP A 206 -5.75 -18.62 -11.75
CA TRP A 206 -5.43 -17.78 -10.60
C TRP A 206 -5.52 -16.30 -10.99
N SER A 207 -6.14 -15.50 -10.16
CA SER A 207 -6.15 -14.04 -10.33
C SER A 207 -4.75 -13.45 -10.21
N THR A 208 -4.56 -12.25 -10.76
CA THR A 208 -3.29 -11.52 -10.64
C THR A 208 -2.87 -11.33 -9.17
N ARG A 209 -3.82 -11.11 -8.26
CA ARG A 209 -3.55 -10.94 -6.82
C ARG A 209 -3.12 -12.24 -6.15
N GLU A 210 -3.74 -13.36 -6.52
CA GLU A 210 -3.37 -14.68 -6.01
C GLU A 210 -1.96 -15.06 -6.46
N LEU A 211 -1.63 -14.85 -7.74
CA LEU A 211 -0.29 -15.05 -8.28
C LEU A 211 0.75 -14.14 -7.61
N GLN A 212 0.40 -12.89 -7.37
CA GLN A 212 1.26 -11.95 -6.65
C GLN A 212 1.50 -12.44 -5.22
N ALA A 213 0.45 -12.80 -4.48
CA ALA A 213 0.58 -13.28 -3.11
C ALA A 213 1.43 -14.56 -3.03
N ALA A 214 1.25 -15.51 -3.96
CA ALA A 214 2.04 -16.72 -4.03
C ALA A 214 3.52 -16.43 -4.30
N ALA A 215 3.83 -15.51 -5.21
CA ALA A 215 5.20 -15.09 -5.51
C ALA A 215 5.86 -14.43 -4.29
N GLU A 216 5.17 -13.51 -3.62
CA GLU A 216 5.66 -12.79 -2.44
C GLU A 216 5.91 -13.71 -1.24
N VAL A 217 5.09 -14.75 -1.05
CA VAL A 217 5.30 -15.77 0.00
C VAL A 217 6.48 -16.68 -0.33
N SER A 218 6.78 -16.88 -1.60
CA SER A 218 7.90 -17.71 -2.06
C SER A 218 9.25 -16.98 -2.08
N GLU A 219 9.25 -15.65 -2.09
CA GLU A 219 10.44 -14.79 -2.02
C GLU A 219 11.09 -14.78 -0.62
#